data_f4d627c07bb504965a96472090ed918e
#
_entry.id   f4d627c07bb504965a96472090ed918e
#
_cell.length_a   1.000
_cell.length_b   1.000
_cell.length_c   1.000
_cell.angle_alpha   90.00
_cell.angle_beta   90.00
_cell.angle_gamma   90.00
#
_symmetry.space_group_name_H-M   'P 1'
#
loop_
_entity.id
_entity.type
_entity.pdbx_description
1 polymer ?
#
loop_
_entity_poly.entity_id
_entity_poly.type
_entity_poly.pdbx_seq_one_letter_code
_entity_poly.pdbx_strand_id
1 'polypeptide(L)'
;MNISDRLKTVASLITAGNSVADIGTDHGYIPIYLALNNLTKKAVAMDINEGPLSRAADNIQKYNVGSCVETRISDGLCGLAENEVDTIVIAGMGGLLINRILAVSYTHLRAHETLSDL
;
A
#
# COMPACT_ATOMS: atom_id res chain seq x y z
N MET A 1 -1.22 13.75 11.23
CA MET A 1 -1.63 13.62 9.82
C MET A 1 -3.11 13.31 9.73
N ASN A 2 -3.83 14.10 8.97
CA ASN A 2 -5.26 13.88 8.76
C ASN A 2 -5.49 13.19 7.42
N ILE A 3 -6.22 12.09 7.45
CA ILE A 3 -6.66 11.40 6.24
C ILE A 3 -8.19 11.30 6.27
N SER A 4 -8.78 11.04 5.10
CA SER A 4 -10.23 10.91 5.00
C SER A 4 -10.74 9.73 5.81
N ASP A 5 -12.03 9.76 6.16
CA ASP A 5 -12.66 8.66 6.88
C ASP A 5 -12.60 7.36 6.08
N ARG A 6 -12.70 7.46 4.75
CA ARG A 6 -12.57 6.30 3.86
C ARG A 6 -11.19 5.66 4.01
N LEU A 7 -10.12 6.47 3.99
CA LEU A 7 -8.77 5.95 4.13
C LEU A 7 -8.52 5.40 5.53
N LYS A 8 -9.10 6.02 6.57
CA LYS A 8 -9.03 5.47 7.93
C LYS A 8 -9.70 4.12 8.02
N THR A 9 -10.84 3.95 7.35
CA THR A 9 -11.53 2.68 7.31
C THR A 9 -10.67 1.62 6.64
N VAL A 10 -10.08 1.94 5.50
CA VAL A 10 -9.16 1.01 4.82
C VAL A 10 -8.00 0.64 5.74
N ALA A 11 -7.38 1.62 6.37
CA ALA A 11 -6.25 1.37 7.28
C ALA A 11 -6.66 0.49 8.46
N SER A 12 -7.89 0.64 8.97
CA SER A 12 -8.38 -0.15 10.10
C SER A 12 -8.55 -1.64 9.76
N LEU A 13 -8.68 -1.97 8.49
CA LEU A 13 -8.83 -3.34 8.04
C LEU A 13 -7.49 -4.07 7.89
N ILE A 14 -6.39 -3.34 7.97
CA ILE A 14 -5.05 -3.91 7.83
C ILE A 14 -4.60 -4.45 9.18
N THR A 15 -4.15 -5.69 9.18
CA THR A 15 -3.64 -6.32 10.41
C THR A 15 -2.38 -5.60 10.88
N ALA A 16 -2.39 -5.14 12.13
CA ALA A 16 -1.25 -4.43 12.71
C ALA A 16 0.01 -5.30 12.66
N GLY A 17 1.12 -4.69 12.29
CA GLY A 17 2.41 -5.37 12.18
C GLY A 17 2.69 -5.93 10.79
N ASN A 18 1.69 -6.04 9.92
CA ASN A 18 1.90 -6.54 8.57
C ASN A 18 2.70 -5.55 7.73
N SER A 19 3.50 -6.08 6.81
CA SER A 19 4.08 -5.29 5.74
C SER A 19 3.01 -5.02 4.68
N VAL A 20 3.06 -3.87 4.04
CA VAL A 20 1.97 -3.38 3.19
C VAL A 20 2.50 -2.85 1.87
N ALA A 21 1.82 -3.19 0.79
CA ALA A 21 2.01 -2.53 -0.50
C ALA A 21 0.73 -1.78 -0.85
N ASP A 22 0.85 -0.51 -1.20
CA ASP A 22 -0.25 0.35 -1.59
C ASP A 22 -0.16 0.59 -3.10
N ILE A 23 -1.04 -0.05 -3.86
CA ILE A 23 -1.05 0.03 -5.32
C ILE A 23 -1.93 1.19 -5.75
N GLY A 24 -1.38 2.08 -6.57
CA GLY A 24 -2.06 3.32 -6.92
C GLY A 24 -2.08 4.27 -5.74
N THR A 25 -0.93 4.48 -5.16
CA THR A 25 -0.78 5.11 -3.84
C THR A 25 -1.22 6.56 -3.78
N ASP A 26 -1.20 7.25 -4.91
CA ASP A 26 -1.47 8.68 -5.04
C ASP A 26 -0.51 9.50 -4.17
N HIS A 27 -0.88 9.91 -2.97
CA HIS A 27 -0.03 10.75 -2.12
C HIS A 27 0.74 9.98 -1.05
N GLY A 28 0.65 8.66 -1.03
CA GLY A 28 1.30 7.85 -0.01
C GLY A 28 0.60 7.90 1.35
N TYR A 29 -0.65 8.34 1.41
CA TYR A 29 -1.32 8.59 2.68
C TYR A 29 -1.51 7.33 3.53
N ILE A 30 -1.89 6.20 2.94
CA ILE A 30 -2.08 4.97 3.70
C ILE A 30 -0.77 4.45 4.28
N PRO A 31 0.30 4.26 3.48
CA PRO A 31 1.57 3.82 4.04
C PRO A 31 2.10 4.74 5.13
N ILE A 32 2.01 6.06 4.92
CA ILE A 32 2.52 7.03 5.88
C ILE A 32 1.69 7.00 7.17
N TYR A 33 0.36 6.94 7.05
CA TYR A 33 -0.52 6.85 8.22
C TYR A 33 -0.19 5.61 9.05
N LEU A 34 -0.02 4.46 8.40
CA LEU A 34 0.33 3.22 9.09
C LEU A 34 1.69 3.33 9.79
N ALA A 35 2.67 3.92 9.14
CA ALA A 35 3.99 4.11 9.72
C ALA A 35 3.96 5.04 10.93
N LEU A 36 3.22 6.16 10.82
CA LEU A 36 3.11 7.13 11.91
C LEU A 36 2.41 6.55 13.13
N ASN A 37 1.52 5.59 12.94
CA ASN A 37 0.79 4.97 14.03
C ASN A 37 1.41 3.63 14.46
N ASN A 38 2.61 3.32 14.01
CA ASN A 38 3.34 2.10 14.34
C ASN A 38 2.57 0.82 14.00
N LEU A 39 1.75 0.88 12.94
CA LEU A 39 0.94 -0.25 12.48
C LEU A 39 1.65 -1.09 11.43
N THR A 40 2.74 -0.59 10.88
CA THR A 40 3.57 -1.34 9.94
C THR A 40 5.04 -0.98 10.16
N LYS A 41 5.94 -1.90 9.86
CA LYS A 41 7.38 -1.66 9.89
C LYS A 41 7.94 -1.48 8.49
N LYS A 42 7.20 -1.90 7.47
CA LYS A 42 7.61 -1.78 6.08
C LYS A 42 6.38 -1.56 5.22
N ALA A 43 6.39 -0.49 4.44
CA ALA A 43 5.35 -0.23 3.47
C ALA A 43 5.96 0.24 2.16
N VAL A 44 5.34 -0.17 1.05
CA VAL A 44 5.76 0.21 -0.30
C VAL A 44 4.62 0.98 -0.94
N ALA A 45 4.88 2.23 -1.28
CA ALA A 45 3.94 3.08 -2.01
C ALA A 45 4.23 2.91 -3.50
N MET A 46 3.29 2.36 -4.23
CA MET A 46 3.48 1.96 -5.62
C MET A 46 2.51 2.65 -6.56
N ASP A 47 3.00 3.00 -7.71
CA ASP A 47 2.19 3.57 -8.78
C ASP A 47 2.88 3.34 -10.11
N ILE A 48 2.12 3.33 -11.20
CA ILE A 48 2.67 3.25 -12.54
C ILE A 48 3.21 4.60 -13.01
N ASN A 49 2.74 5.69 -12.42
CA ASN A 49 3.09 7.06 -12.81
C ASN A 49 4.03 7.70 -11.80
N GLU A 50 4.99 8.47 -12.31
CA GLU A 50 5.97 9.16 -11.47
C GLU A 50 5.37 10.32 -10.65
N GLY A 51 4.34 10.97 -11.18
CA GLY A 51 3.71 12.10 -10.48
C GLY A 51 3.20 11.75 -9.10
N PRO A 52 2.33 10.74 -8.97
CA PRO A 52 1.89 10.27 -7.65
C PRO A 52 3.03 9.83 -6.75
N LEU A 53 4.04 9.17 -7.29
CA LEU A 53 5.19 8.73 -6.50
C LEU A 53 6.03 9.90 -6.00
N SER A 54 6.16 10.95 -6.80
CA SER A 54 6.86 12.16 -6.38
C SER A 54 6.14 12.82 -5.20
N ARG A 55 4.81 12.90 -5.27
CA ARG A 55 4.01 13.43 -4.15
C ARG A 55 4.15 12.55 -2.90
N ALA A 56 4.13 11.23 -3.10
CA ALA A 56 4.34 10.31 -1.98
C ALA A 56 5.72 10.49 -1.36
N ALA A 57 6.76 10.61 -2.18
CA ALA A 57 8.13 10.82 -1.70
C ALA A 57 8.25 12.11 -0.87
N ASP A 58 7.62 13.20 -1.34
CA ASP A 58 7.61 14.46 -0.61
C ASP A 58 6.94 14.30 0.76
N ASN A 59 5.83 13.59 0.81
CA ASN A 59 5.12 13.36 2.06
C ASN A 59 5.91 12.43 2.99
N ILE A 60 6.57 11.42 2.47
CA ILE A 60 7.43 10.52 3.25
C ILE A 60 8.52 11.34 3.94
N GLN A 61 9.13 12.26 3.23
CA GLN A 61 10.15 13.15 3.78
C GLN A 61 9.55 14.10 4.82
N LYS A 62 8.41 14.70 4.49
CA LYS A 62 7.72 15.64 5.39
C LYS A 62 7.40 15.01 6.74
N TYR A 63 6.94 13.77 6.74
CA TYR A 63 6.57 13.06 7.97
C TYR A 63 7.70 12.20 8.55
N ASN A 64 8.87 12.23 7.92
CA ASN A 64 10.07 11.56 8.41
C ASN A 64 9.88 10.05 8.63
N VAL A 65 9.27 9.39 7.67
CA VAL A 65 9.01 7.95 7.74
C VAL A 65 9.77 7.16 6.67
N GLY A 66 10.85 7.72 6.14
CA GLY A 66 11.62 7.08 5.08
C GLY A 66 12.31 5.79 5.47
N SER A 67 12.47 5.52 6.76
CA SER A 67 13.00 4.23 7.22
C SER A 67 11.97 3.10 7.13
N CYS A 68 10.71 3.44 6.98
CA CYS A 68 9.60 2.48 6.96
C CYS A 68 8.91 2.42 5.59
N VAL A 69 8.79 3.55 4.90
CA VAL A 69 8.03 3.67 3.65
C VAL A 69 8.96 3.98 2.50
N GLU A 70 8.89 3.16 1.45
CA GLU A 70 9.59 3.42 0.19
C GLU A 70 8.58 3.64 -0.93
N THR A 71 9.03 4.29 -2.01
CA THR A 71 8.24 4.41 -3.24
C THR A 71 8.78 3.45 -4.28
N ARG A 72 7.90 2.98 -5.16
CA ARG A 72 8.30 2.06 -6.23
C ARG A 72 7.40 2.23 -7.44
N ILE A 73 8.00 2.41 -8.62
CA ILE A 73 7.24 2.37 -9.88
C ILE A 73 6.88 0.93 -10.19
N SER A 74 5.61 0.68 -10.47
CA SER A 74 5.15 -0.67 -10.75
C SER A 74 3.87 -0.63 -11.56
N ASP A 75 3.79 -1.50 -12.56
CA ASP A 75 2.53 -1.77 -13.26
C ASP A 75 1.76 -2.80 -12.42
N GLY A 76 0.83 -2.30 -11.61
CA GLY A 76 0.09 -3.15 -10.69
C GLY A 76 1.03 -3.87 -9.72
N LEU A 77 0.90 -5.19 -9.65
CA LEU A 77 1.67 -6.02 -8.72
C LEU A 77 3.02 -6.47 -9.28
N CYS A 78 3.33 -6.12 -10.52
CA CYS A 78 4.54 -6.63 -11.19
C CYS A 78 5.84 -6.27 -10.46
N GLY A 79 5.84 -5.17 -9.74
CA GLY A 79 7.01 -4.70 -8.99
C GLY A 79 7.21 -5.36 -7.63
N LEU A 80 6.34 -6.30 -7.25
CA LEU A 80 6.47 -7.03 -5.98
C LEU A 80 7.03 -8.43 -6.20
N ALA A 81 7.95 -8.82 -5.33
CA ALA A 81 8.41 -10.20 -5.28
C ALA A 81 7.41 -11.06 -4.50
N GLU A 82 7.46 -12.37 -4.72
CA GLU A 82 6.63 -13.28 -3.92
C GLU A 82 6.94 -13.13 -2.43
N ASN A 83 5.90 -13.10 -1.63
CA ASN A 83 6.02 -13.00 -0.17
C ASN A 83 6.73 -11.75 0.32
N GLU A 84 6.84 -10.73 -0.53
CA GLU A 84 7.50 -9.49 -0.13
C GLU A 84 6.68 -8.71 0.90
N VAL A 85 5.37 -8.74 0.78
CA VAL A 85 4.46 -8.05 1.73
C VAL A 85 3.35 -8.99 2.17
N ASP A 86 2.75 -8.67 3.31
CA ASP A 86 1.64 -9.45 3.89
C ASP A 86 0.28 -8.95 3.41
N THR A 87 0.18 -7.68 3.10
CA THR A 87 -1.08 -7.02 2.74
C THR A 87 -0.89 -6.19 1.49
N ILE A 88 -1.85 -6.26 0.58
CA ILE A 88 -1.90 -5.40 -0.60
C ILE A 88 -3.16 -4.56 -0.52
N VAL A 89 -3.01 -3.27 -0.69
CA VAL A 89 -4.11 -2.30 -0.73
C VAL A 89 -4.19 -1.73 -2.14
N ILE A 90 -5.37 -1.70 -2.71
CA ILE A 90 -5.62 -1.07 -4.01
C ILE A 90 -6.71 -0.03 -3.79
N ALA A 91 -6.38 1.00 -3.03
CA ALA A 91 -7.35 2.00 -2.61
C ALA A 91 -7.87 2.85 -3.76
N GLY A 92 -7.03 3.13 -4.74
CA GLY A 92 -7.40 3.95 -5.89
C GLY A 92 -8.41 3.29 -6.82
N MET A 93 -8.67 2.00 -6.66
CA MET A 93 -9.59 1.25 -7.51
C MET A 93 -10.83 0.79 -6.75
N GLY A 94 -11.35 1.62 -5.84
CA GLY A 94 -12.55 1.30 -5.10
C GLY A 94 -12.32 0.68 -3.73
N GLY A 95 -11.10 0.71 -3.24
CA GLY A 95 -10.81 0.28 -1.88
C GLY A 95 -10.62 -1.22 -1.72
N LEU A 96 -9.97 -1.86 -2.69
CA LEU A 96 -9.65 -3.28 -2.58
C LEU A 96 -8.56 -3.51 -1.55
N LEU A 97 -8.74 -4.53 -0.75
CA LEU A 97 -7.77 -4.92 0.26
C LEU A 97 -7.57 -6.44 0.22
N ILE A 98 -6.32 -6.87 0.19
CA ILE A 98 -5.97 -8.27 0.32
C ILE A 98 -5.07 -8.39 1.53
N ASN A 99 -5.62 -8.91 2.60
CA ASN A 99 -4.83 -9.31 3.76
C ASN A 99 -4.32 -10.70 3.51
N ARG A 100 -3.05 -10.95 3.80
CA ARG A 100 -2.51 -12.28 3.80
C ARG A 100 -2.52 -12.93 2.42
N ILE A 101 -1.56 -12.56 1.61
CA ILE A 101 -1.27 -13.27 0.38
C ILE A 101 -0.44 -14.49 0.74
N LEU A 102 -1.01 -15.67 0.51
CA LEU A 102 -0.28 -16.90 0.71
C LEU A 102 0.85 -17.01 -0.31
N ALA A 103 1.70 -18.04 -0.18
CA ALA A 103 2.88 -18.21 -1.00
C ALA A 103 2.52 -18.48 -2.47
N VAL A 104 2.07 -17.43 -3.17
CA VAL A 104 1.73 -17.48 -4.58
C VAL A 104 2.41 -16.31 -5.28
N SER A 105 2.58 -16.42 -6.58
CA SER A 105 3.12 -15.34 -7.38
C SER A 105 2.08 -14.23 -7.50
N TYR A 106 2.47 -13.01 -7.16
CA TYR A 106 1.60 -11.84 -7.32
C TYR A 106 1.23 -11.60 -8.79
N THR A 107 2.05 -12.04 -9.72
CA THR A 107 1.76 -11.89 -11.13
C THR A 107 0.56 -12.68 -11.59
N HIS A 108 0.14 -13.67 -10.82
CA HIS A 108 -1.04 -14.48 -11.12
C HIS A 108 -2.32 -13.88 -10.55
N LEU A 109 -2.24 -12.84 -9.72
CA LEU A 109 -3.41 -12.19 -9.17
C LEU A 109 -4.05 -11.30 -10.21
N ARG A 110 -5.35 -11.40 -10.34
CA ARG A 110 -6.15 -10.59 -11.26
C ARG A 110 -7.20 -9.82 -10.48
N ALA A 111 -7.72 -8.76 -11.09
CA ALA A 111 -8.70 -7.91 -10.43
C ALA A 111 -9.90 -8.69 -9.89
N HIS A 112 -10.40 -9.66 -10.64
CA HIS A 112 -11.56 -10.45 -10.20
C HIS A 112 -11.24 -11.38 -9.04
N GLU A 113 -9.99 -11.76 -8.84
CA GLU A 113 -9.57 -12.59 -7.71
C GLU A 113 -9.47 -11.77 -6.43
N THR A 114 -9.26 -10.49 -6.55
CA THR A 114 -9.10 -9.60 -5.42
C THR A 114 -10.40 -9.00 -4.94
N LEU A 115 -11.38 -8.89 -5.82
CA LEU A 115 -12.63 -8.18 -5.54
C LEU A 115 -13.64 -9.00 -4.77
N SER A 116 -13.67 -10.30 -5.01
CA SER A 116 -14.72 -11.16 -4.48
C SER A 116 -14.70 -11.24 -2.97
N ASP A 117 -13.60 -10.89 -2.35
CA ASP A 117 -13.42 -11.05 -0.91
C ASP A 117 -13.72 -9.79 -0.13
N LEU A 118 -14.12 -8.77 -0.83
CA LEU A 118 -14.46 -7.50 -0.23
C LEU A 118 -15.90 -7.11 -0.55
#